data_cfe8e92e22f65cff13c418d594bbfe27
#
_entry.id   cfe8e92e22f65cff13c418d594bbfe27
#
_cell.length_a   1.000
_cell.length_b   1.000
_cell.length_c   1.000
_cell.angle_alpha   90.00
_cell.angle_beta   90.00
_cell.angle_gamma   90.00
#
_symmetry.space_group_name_H-M   'P 1'
#
loop_
_entity.id
_entity.type
_entity.pdbx_description
1 polymer ?
#
loop_
_entity_poly.entity_id
_entity_poly.type
_entity_poly.pdbx_seq_one_letter_code
_entity_poly.pdbx_strand_id
1 'polypeptide(L)'
;MRGVYTSVNDIRKLVFAEVAKLSYDYKDGDLSQMEQIPYRIIPGEVSTYRESVFLERAIVKERMRLAMGLPLREVTEHAPVSDGALECVRPEKYYQPPLINIIKFACHKCPDNQVKVTDACQGCLAHPCKEVCPKKAISFVNGRSVIDEEKCVKCGKCINACAYGAIVKMERPCAKACGMEAIGSDKYGRAEINQDKCVSCGMCLAN
;
A
#
# COMPACT_ATOMS: atom_id res chain seq x y z
N MET A 1 -6.48 -3.31 -7.98
CA MET A 1 -7.05 -2.27 -8.89
C MET A 1 -6.71 -2.58 -10.35
N ARG A 2 -6.87 -3.81 -10.74
CA ARG A 2 -6.48 -4.33 -12.07
C ARG A 2 -7.27 -3.62 -13.17
N GLY A 3 -6.61 -2.71 -13.90
CA GLY A 3 -7.21 -2.03 -15.04
C GLY A 3 -8.28 -0.97 -14.74
N VAL A 4 -8.59 -0.73 -13.46
CA VAL A 4 -9.56 0.30 -13.08
C VAL A 4 -8.82 1.61 -12.84
N TYR A 5 -9.17 2.62 -13.61
CA TYR A 5 -8.65 3.97 -13.44
C TYR A 5 -9.29 4.64 -12.21
N THR A 6 -8.49 5.24 -11.36
CA THR A 6 -8.95 5.86 -10.10
C THR A 6 -8.33 7.25 -9.96
N SER A 7 -8.89 8.09 -9.09
CA SER A 7 -8.33 9.42 -8.74
C SER A 7 -6.86 9.38 -8.30
N VAL A 8 -6.42 8.26 -7.72
CA VAL A 8 -5.00 8.07 -7.38
C VAL A 8 -4.11 8.02 -8.62
N ASN A 9 -4.61 7.54 -9.75
CA ASN A 9 -3.90 7.56 -11.03
C ASN A 9 -3.73 9.00 -11.54
N ASP A 10 -4.78 9.84 -11.38
CA ASP A 10 -4.71 11.26 -11.72
C ASP A 10 -3.67 11.99 -10.89
N ILE A 11 -3.70 11.78 -9.57
CA ILE A 11 -2.70 12.37 -8.66
C ILE A 11 -1.29 11.96 -9.07
N ARG A 12 -1.05 10.69 -9.41
CA ARG A 12 0.27 10.22 -9.89
C ARG A 12 0.70 10.94 -11.16
N LYS A 13 -0.21 11.11 -12.13
CA LYS A 13 0.08 11.84 -13.38
C LYS A 13 0.38 13.31 -13.10
N LEU A 14 -0.41 13.95 -12.23
CA LEU A 14 -0.19 15.34 -11.84
C LEU A 14 1.19 15.52 -11.18
N VAL A 15 1.60 14.59 -10.31
CA VAL A 15 2.94 14.62 -9.71
C VAL A 15 4.03 14.59 -10.79
N PHE A 16 3.95 13.67 -11.77
CA PHE A 16 4.91 13.61 -12.86
C PHE A 16 4.89 14.87 -13.72
N ALA A 17 3.71 15.42 -14.01
CA ALA A 17 3.58 16.66 -14.78
C ALA A 17 4.18 17.85 -14.07
N GLU A 18 3.96 18.00 -12.76
CA GLU A 18 4.53 19.09 -11.98
C GLU A 18 6.05 18.98 -11.81
N VAL A 19 6.56 17.75 -11.63
CA VAL A 19 8.02 17.51 -11.59
C VAL A 19 8.66 17.81 -12.95
N ALA A 20 8.01 17.44 -14.05
CA ALA A 20 8.48 17.78 -15.39
C ALA A 20 8.49 19.30 -15.62
N LYS A 21 7.42 20.02 -15.28
CA LYS A 21 7.40 21.48 -15.36
C LYS A 21 8.52 22.11 -14.55
N LEU A 22 8.72 21.64 -13.30
CA LEU A 22 9.81 22.14 -12.45
C LEU A 22 11.17 21.96 -13.13
N SER A 23 11.39 20.84 -13.82
CA SER A 23 12.62 20.58 -14.56
C SER A 23 12.83 21.54 -15.75
N TYR A 24 11.74 21.91 -16.48
CA TYR A 24 11.81 22.86 -17.58
C TYR A 24 11.98 24.31 -17.10
N ASP A 25 11.33 24.65 -15.97
CA ASP A 25 11.33 26.01 -15.43
C ASP A 25 12.52 26.25 -14.50
N TYR A 26 13.32 25.19 -14.25
CA TYR A 26 14.47 25.27 -13.37
C TYR A 26 15.51 26.28 -13.89
N LYS A 27 15.70 27.34 -13.13
CA LYS A 27 16.75 28.35 -13.38
C LYS A 27 17.49 28.62 -12.06
N ASP A 28 18.81 28.58 -12.13
CA ASP A 28 19.72 29.06 -11.08
C ASP A 28 19.50 28.52 -9.65
N GLY A 29 18.99 27.30 -9.53
CA GLY A 29 18.84 26.62 -8.23
C GLY A 29 17.60 26.99 -7.43
N ASP A 30 16.64 27.74 -7.99
CA ASP A 30 15.39 28.04 -7.30
C ASP A 30 14.43 26.83 -7.31
N LEU A 31 14.33 26.18 -6.15
CA LEU A 31 13.43 25.08 -5.87
C LEU A 31 12.28 25.48 -4.92
N SER A 32 12.09 26.78 -4.65
CA SER A 32 11.08 27.27 -3.70
C SER A 32 9.66 26.86 -4.09
N GLN A 33 9.39 26.72 -5.39
CA GLN A 33 8.09 26.30 -5.91
C GLN A 33 7.73 24.86 -5.53
N MET A 34 8.69 24.01 -5.20
CA MET A 34 8.45 22.60 -4.82
C MET A 34 7.54 22.48 -3.60
N GLU A 35 7.68 23.36 -2.63
CA GLU A 35 6.88 23.32 -1.40
C GLU A 35 5.39 23.61 -1.67
N GLN A 36 5.06 24.31 -2.76
CA GLN A 36 3.69 24.65 -3.14
C GLN A 36 3.01 23.58 -4.00
N ILE A 37 3.76 22.70 -4.65
CA ILE A 37 3.21 21.69 -5.56
C ILE A 37 2.18 20.78 -4.85
N PRO A 38 2.41 20.25 -3.63
CA PRO A 38 1.42 19.44 -2.93
C PRO A 38 0.09 20.16 -2.70
N TYR A 39 0.12 21.46 -2.51
CA TYR A 39 -1.09 22.29 -2.32
C TYR A 39 -1.82 22.57 -3.64
N ARG A 40 -1.11 22.62 -4.77
CA ARG A 40 -1.72 22.72 -6.10
C ARG A 40 -2.39 21.41 -6.53
N ILE A 41 -1.77 20.27 -6.21
CA ILE A 41 -2.30 18.94 -6.54
C ILE A 41 -3.48 18.58 -5.64
N ILE A 42 -3.39 18.91 -4.34
CA ILE A 42 -4.43 18.65 -3.34
C ILE A 42 -4.88 20.01 -2.78
N PRO A 43 -5.78 20.71 -3.48
CA PRO A 43 -6.28 22.01 -3.05
C PRO A 43 -7.33 21.88 -1.94
N GLY A 44 -7.59 22.98 -1.22
CA GLY A 44 -8.66 23.07 -0.23
C GLY A 44 -8.32 22.40 1.10
N GLU A 45 -9.34 22.23 1.93
CA GLU A 45 -9.21 21.77 3.32
C GLU A 45 -9.79 20.38 3.55
N VAL A 46 -10.57 19.87 2.60
CA VAL A 46 -11.27 18.58 2.70
C VAL A 46 -10.48 17.51 1.98
N SER A 47 -10.25 16.39 2.67
CA SER A 47 -9.60 15.21 2.10
C SER A 47 -10.50 14.52 1.08
N THR A 48 -9.92 13.94 0.04
CA THR A 48 -10.65 13.31 -1.07
C THR A 48 -10.49 11.80 -1.12
N TYR A 49 -9.37 11.24 -0.69
CA TYR A 49 -9.07 9.81 -0.79
C TYR A 49 -8.35 9.22 0.44
N ARG A 50 -8.05 10.05 1.45
CA ARG A 50 -7.46 9.65 2.73
C ARG A 50 -8.23 10.29 3.89
N GLU A 51 -7.83 9.95 5.10
CA GLU A 51 -8.47 10.43 6.33
C GLU A 51 -8.21 11.93 6.59
N SER A 52 -7.18 12.49 5.97
CA SER A 52 -6.74 13.87 6.20
C SER A 52 -6.07 14.45 4.97
N VAL A 53 -6.38 15.73 4.68
CA VAL A 53 -5.72 16.51 3.62
C VAL A 53 -4.21 16.66 3.87
N PHE A 54 -3.79 16.71 5.12
CA PHE A 54 -2.38 16.74 5.49
C PHE A 54 -1.66 15.44 5.09
N LEU A 55 -2.31 14.30 5.32
CA LEU A 55 -1.78 13.01 4.91
C LEU A 55 -1.70 12.90 3.38
N GLU A 56 -2.72 13.37 2.65
CA GLU A 56 -2.72 13.39 1.19
C GLU A 56 -1.53 14.20 0.64
N ARG A 57 -1.32 15.41 1.17
CA ARG A 57 -0.19 16.27 0.81
C ARG A 57 1.16 15.67 1.18
N ALA A 58 1.27 15.02 2.34
CA ALA A 58 2.49 14.31 2.73
C ALA A 58 2.81 13.16 1.76
N ILE A 59 1.81 12.41 1.32
CA ILE A 59 1.98 11.37 0.30
C ILE A 59 2.44 11.96 -1.04
N VAL A 60 1.89 13.09 -1.45
CA VAL A 60 2.31 13.81 -2.67
C VAL A 60 3.78 14.25 -2.55
N LYS A 61 4.19 14.79 -1.40
CA LYS A 61 5.59 15.19 -1.14
C LYS A 61 6.56 14.02 -1.39
N GLU A 62 6.30 12.85 -0.80
CA GLU A 62 7.16 11.69 -1.00
C GLU A 62 7.11 11.15 -2.44
N ARG A 63 5.95 11.21 -3.10
CA ARG A 63 5.83 10.85 -4.52
C ARG A 63 6.65 11.77 -5.43
N MET A 64 6.71 13.06 -5.13
CA MET A 64 7.56 14.00 -5.87
C MET A 64 9.03 13.63 -5.73
N ARG A 65 9.49 13.34 -4.52
CA ARG A 65 10.86 12.88 -4.27
C ARG A 65 11.19 11.62 -5.08
N LEU A 66 10.32 10.62 -5.02
CA LEU A 66 10.48 9.40 -5.81
C LEU A 66 10.47 9.67 -7.32
N ALA A 67 9.62 10.59 -7.80
CA ALA A 67 9.57 10.96 -9.22
C ALA A 67 10.86 11.65 -9.70
N MET A 68 11.59 12.30 -8.78
CA MET A 68 12.91 12.90 -9.04
C MET A 68 14.07 11.91 -8.84
N GLY A 69 13.78 10.65 -8.49
CA GLY A 69 14.82 9.65 -8.20
C GLY A 69 15.49 9.82 -6.82
N LEU A 70 14.88 10.59 -5.92
CA LEU A 70 15.36 10.73 -4.54
C LEU A 70 14.85 9.58 -3.66
N PRO A 71 15.59 9.18 -2.62
CA PRO A 71 15.13 8.18 -1.66
C PRO A 71 13.96 8.73 -0.84
N LEU A 72 13.13 7.81 -0.31
CA LEU A 72 12.14 8.15 0.72
C LEU A 72 12.86 8.61 1.99
N ARG A 73 12.26 9.60 2.68
CA ARG A 73 12.72 10.02 3.98
C ARG A 73 12.25 9.07 5.08
N GLU A 74 13.01 8.98 6.14
CA GLU A 74 12.53 8.28 7.34
C GLU A 74 11.35 9.06 7.96
N VAL A 75 10.40 8.33 8.55
CA VAL A 75 9.16 8.93 9.11
C VAL A 75 9.44 9.92 10.23
N THR A 76 10.58 9.77 10.89
CA THR A 76 11.03 10.63 12.00
C THR A 76 11.85 11.84 11.54
N GLU A 77 12.17 11.92 10.26
CA GLU A 77 13.00 12.97 9.70
C GLU A 77 12.13 14.13 9.18
N HIS A 78 12.39 15.33 9.69
CA HIS A 78 11.75 16.56 9.20
C HIS A 78 12.72 17.29 8.26
N ALA A 79 12.31 17.43 7.00
CA ALA A 79 13.04 18.20 6.02
C ALA A 79 12.09 18.81 4.97
N PRO A 80 12.47 19.91 4.30
CA PRO A 80 11.73 20.46 3.17
C PRO A 80 11.60 19.43 2.03
N VAL A 81 10.62 19.60 1.13
CA VAL A 81 10.48 18.72 -0.05
C VAL A 81 11.69 18.86 -0.96
N SER A 82 12.25 20.06 -1.03
CA SER A 82 13.42 20.42 -1.83
C SER A 82 14.74 19.87 -1.32
N ASP A 83 14.75 19.27 -0.13
CA ASP A 83 16.00 18.72 0.44
C ASP A 83 16.57 17.60 -0.46
N GLY A 84 17.86 17.75 -0.82
CA GLY A 84 18.57 16.86 -1.74
C GLY A 84 18.15 16.99 -3.22
N ALA A 85 17.19 17.87 -3.57
CA ALA A 85 16.68 17.97 -4.94
C ALA A 85 17.73 18.44 -5.95
N LEU A 86 18.74 19.20 -5.52
CA LEU A 86 19.86 19.60 -6.38
C LEU A 86 20.68 18.42 -6.91
N GLU A 87 20.64 17.28 -6.22
CA GLU A 87 21.30 16.07 -6.73
C GLU A 87 20.66 15.53 -8.00
N CYS A 88 19.37 15.81 -8.21
CA CYS A 88 18.63 15.33 -9.40
C CYS A 88 19.05 16.08 -10.68
N VAL A 89 19.67 17.24 -10.54
CA VAL A 89 20.08 18.10 -11.67
C VAL A 89 21.45 17.70 -12.24
N ARG A 90 22.15 16.83 -11.53
CA ARG A 90 23.47 16.35 -11.99
C ARG A 90 23.33 15.45 -13.22
N PRO A 91 24.04 15.73 -14.32
CA PRO A 91 23.95 14.95 -15.56
C PRO A 91 24.32 13.47 -15.39
N GLU A 92 25.17 13.17 -14.39
CA GLU A 92 25.69 11.84 -14.10
C GLU A 92 24.74 10.99 -13.25
N LYS A 93 23.61 11.56 -12.81
CA LYS A 93 22.67 10.83 -11.97
C LYS A 93 21.88 9.82 -12.79
N TYR A 94 22.12 8.55 -12.55
CA TYR A 94 21.33 7.45 -13.09
C TYR A 94 20.20 7.05 -12.14
N TYR A 95 19.16 6.47 -12.70
CA TYR A 95 18.11 5.84 -11.93
C TYR A 95 18.67 4.64 -11.16
N GLN A 96 18.82 4.75 -9.87
CA GLN A 96 19.40 3.72 -9.00
C GLN A 96 18.31 2.90 -8.30
N PRO A 97 18.48 1.57 -8.16
CA PRO A 97 17.61 0.78 -7.28
C PRO A 97 17.65 1.31 -5.84
N PRO A 98 16.53 1.15 -5.10
CA PRO A 98 15.31 0.44 -5.46
C PRO A 98 14.35 1.28 -6.30
N LEU A 99 13.89 0.71 -7.44
CA LEU A 99 12.92 1.39 -8.32
C LEU A 99 11.48 1.34 -7.78
N ILE A 100 11.18 0.37 -6.94
CA ILE A 100 9.87 0.20 -6.30
C ILE A 100 10.00 0.46 -4.81
N ASN A 101 9.24 1.43 -4.32
CA ASN A 101 9.29 1.87 -2.94
C ASN A 101 7.89 1.88 -2.32
N ILE A 102 7.82 1.76 -1.00
CA ILE A 102 6.58 1.86 -0.23
C ILE A 102 6.67 3.09 0.68
N ILE A 103 5.77 4.05 0.45
CA ILE A 103 5.59 5.17 1.37
C ILE A 103 4.94 4.61 2.65
N LYS A 104 5.73 4.45 3.70
CA LYS A 104 5.36 3.71 4.93
C LYS A 104 4.05 4.22 5.56
N PHE A 105 3.88 5.54 5.65
CA PHE A 105 2.68 6.16 6.24
C PHE A 105 1.46 6.14 5.29
N ALA A 106 1.66 5.86 4.00
CA ALA A 106 0.57 5.67 3.04
C ALA A 106 0.04 4.22 3.00
N CYS A 107 0.70 3.30 3.71
CA CYS A 107 0.31 1.89 3.71
C CYS A 107 -0.89 1.65 4.65
N HIS A 108 -1.96 1.06 4.11
CA HIS A 108 -3.20 0.74 4.86
C HIS A 108 -3.09 -0.47 5.79
N LYS A 109 -1.91 -1.09 5.94
CA LYS A 109 -1.74 -2.28 6.79
C LYS A 109 -2.75 -3.38 6.45
N CYS A 110 -2.94 -3.66 5.15
CA CYS A 110 -3.88 -4.68 4.71
C CYS A 110 -3.62 -6.01 5.42
N PRO A 111 -4.67 -6.79 5.73
CA PRO A 111 -4.52 -8.12 6.31
C PRO A 111 -3.60 -8.98 5.46
N ASP A 112 -2.69 -9.70 6.10
CA ASP A 112 -1.75 -10.57 5.42
C ASP A 112 -2.01 -12.01 5.81
N ASN A 113 -2.42 -12.84 4.83
CA ASN A 113 -2.69 -14.26 5.00
C ASN A 113 -3.59 -14.59 6.20
N GLN A 114 -4.74 -13.93 6.31
CA GLN A 114 -5.75 -14.17 7.37
C GLN A 114 -6.95 -14.92 6.81
N VAL A 115 -7.55 -15.79 7.62
CA VAL A 115 -8.84 -16.42 7.31
C VAL A 115 -9.90 -15.79 8.20
N LYS A 116 -10.92 -15.18 7.59
CA LYS A 116 -11.98 -14.46 8.31
C LYS A 116 -13.37 -14.95 7.92
N VAL A 117 -14.28 -14.93 8.89
CA VAL A 117 -15.70 -15.13 8.67
C VAL A 117 -16.32 -13.77 8.32
N THR A 118 -17.09 -13.72 7.25
CA THR A 118 -17.82 -12.52 6.82
C THR A 118 -19.26 -12.51 7.35
N ASP A 119 -19.96 -11.42 7.11
CA ASP A 119 -21.38 -11.28 7.48
C ASP A 119 -22.31 -12.22 6.71
N ALA A 120 -21.85 -12.87 5.66
CA ALA A 120 -22.58 -13.92 4.94
C ALA A 120 -22.77 -15.21 5.75
N CYS A 121 -22.18 -15.33 6.95
CA CYS A 121 -22.33 -16.52 7.79
C CYS A 121 -23.77 -16.67 8.28
N GLN A 122 -24.40 -17.81 7.90
CA GLN A 122 -25.78 -18.12 8.26
C GLN A 122 -25.94 -18.92 9.56
N GLY A 123 -24.84 -19.21 10.28
CA GLY A 123 -24.91 -20.02 11.50
C GLY A 123 -25.52 -21.41 11.29
N CYS A 124 -25.22 -22.07 10.16
CA CYS A 124 -25.83 -23.33 9.75
C CYS A 124 -25.70 -24.43 10.81
N LEU A 125 -26.74 -25.28 10.93
CA LEU A 125 -26.84 -26.33 11.97
C LEU A 125 -25.70 -27.34 11.94
N ALA A 126 -25.26 -27.75 10.76
CA ALA A 126 -24.24 -28.80 10.60
C ALA A 126 -22.81 -28.30 10.92
N HIS A 127 -22.59 -27.01 11.02
CA HIS A 127 -21.28 -26.40 11.34
C HIS A 127 -20.07 -27.00 10.59
N PRO A 128 -20.14 -27.25 9.26
CA PRO A 128 -19.09 -27.98 8.55
C PRO A 128 -17.72 -27.31 8.67
N CYS A 129 -17.66 -25.99 8.75
CA CYS A 129 -16.40 -25.27 8.95
C CYS A 129 -15.70 -25.62 10.27
N LYS A 130 -16.48 -25.87 11.33
CA LYS A 130 -15.95 -26.27 12.66
C LYS A 130 -15.46 -27.72 12.59
N GLU A 131 -16.25 -28.61 12.00
CA GLU A 131 -15.96 -30.05 11.93
C GLU A 131 -14.68 -30.36 11.11
N VAL A 132 -14.45 -29.63 10.02
CA VAL A 132 -13.23 -29.81 9.19
C VAL A 132 -11.97 -29.16 9.75
N CYS A 133 -12.08 -28.38 10.86
CA CYS A 133 -10.95 -27.65 11.39
C CYS A 133 -10.01 -28.55 12.20
N PRO A 134 -8.78 -28.85 11.72
CA PRO A 134 -7.87 -29.80 12.40
C PRO A 134 -7.36 -29.26 13.73
N LYS A 135 -7.38 -27.93 13.92
CA LYS A 135 -6.92 -27.25 15.13
C LYS A 135 -8.07 -26.82 16.06
N LYS A 136 -9.32 -27.17 15.71
CA LYS A 136 -10.51 -26.77 16.47
C LYS A 136 -10.53 -25.26 16.77
N ALA A 137 -10.04 -24.47 15.81
CA ALA A 137 -9.92 -23.02 15.93
C ALA A 137 -11.25 -22.28 15.65
N ILE A 138 -12.35 -22.98 15.41
CA ILE A 138 -13.64 -22.37 15.08
C ILE A 138 -14.63 -22.65 16.20
N SER A 139 -15.18 -21.59 16.76
CA SER A 139 -16.26 -21.60 17.73
C SER A 139 -17.51 -20.91 17.17
N PHE A 140 -18.64 -21.07 17.87
CA PHE A 140 -19.89 -20.39 17.57
C PHE A 140 -20.18 -19.37 18.67
N VAL A 141 -20.37 -18.12 18.29
CA VAL A 141 -20.72 -17.04 19.21
C VAL A 141 -21.86 -16.24 18.56
N ASN A 142 -22.95 -16.04 19.30
CA ASN A 142 -24.12 -15.29 18.82
C ASN A 142 -24.64 -15.74 17.45
N GLY A 143 -24.70 -17.05 17.23
CA GLY A 143 -25.23 -17.63 15.98
C GLY A 143 -24.30 -17.55 14.78
N ARG A 144 -23.04 -17.17 14.94
CA ARG A 144 -22.03 -17.04 13.87
C ARG A 144 -20.74 -17.79 14.22
N SER A 145 -20.08 -18.28 13.20
CA SER A 145 -18.72 -18.82 13.33
C SER A 145 -17.73 -17.71 13.67
N VAL A 146 -16.84 -18.00 14.61
CA VAL A 146 -15.71 -17.13 14.97
C VAL A 146 -14.43 -17.96 14.89
N ILE A 147 -13.41 -17.42 14.25
CA ILE A 147 -12.10 -18.07 14.12
C ILE A 147 -11.14 -17.49 15.14
N ASP A 148 -10.56 -18.34 15.96
CA ASP A 148 -9.46 -18.02 16.88
C ASP A 148 -8.18 -17.88 16.03
N GLU A 149 -7.68 -16.65 15.90
CA GLU A 149 -6.52 -16.35 15.05
C GLU A 149 -5.23 -16.99 15.59
N GLU A 150 -5.10 -17.19 16.88
CA GLU A 150 -3.92 -17.81 17.51
C GLU A 150 -3.84 -19.31 17.22
N LYS A 151 -4.99 -20.00 17.24
CA LYS A 151 -5.09 -21.44 16.93
C LYS A 151 -5.12 -21.73 15.43
N CYS A 152 -5.49 -20.75 14.61
CA CYS A 152 -5.70 -20.94 13.19
C CYS A 152 -4.40 -21.06 12.42
N VAL A 153 -4.15 -22.25 11.85
CA VAL A 153 -2.99 -22.53 10.97
C VAL A 153 -3.22 -22.14 9.51
N LYS A 154 -4.31 -21.42 9.20
CA LYS A 154 -4.62 -20.86 7.87
C LYS A 154 -4.67 -21.88 6.73
N CYS A 155 -4.97 -23.14 7.02
CA CYS A 155 -4.98 -24.24 6.06
C CYS A 155 -6.09 -24.15 4.99
N GLY A 156 -7.09 -23.31 5.16
CA GLY A 156 -8.16 -23.06 4.19
C GLY A 156 -9.28 -24.12 4.13
N LYS A 157 -9.23 -25.24 4.87
CA LYS A 157 -10.25 -26.30 4.80
C LYS A 157 -11.66 -25.78 5.08
N CYS A 158 -11.82 -24.86 6.02
CA CYS A 158 -13.09 -24.25 6.38
C CYS A 158 -13.68 -23.38 5.25
N ILE A 159 -12.83 -22.81 4.39
CA ILE A 159 -13.27 -22.01 3.22
C ILE A 159 -14.02 -22.92 2.26
N ASN A 160 -13.43 -24.05 1.92
CA ASN A 160 -14.00 -25.02 0.97
C ASN A 160 -15.24 -25.73 1.55
N ALA A 161 -15.31 -25.89 2.88
CA ALA A 161 -16.43 -26.53 3.54
C ALA A 161 -17.66 -25.59 3.71
N CYS A 162 -17.49 -24.28 3.56
CA CYS A 162 -18.59 -23.35 3.75
C CYS A 162 -19.45 -23.25 2.50
N ALA A 163 -20.68 -23.81 2.55
CA ALA A 163 -21.63 -23.77 1.44
C ALA A 163 -22.07 -22.33 1.07
N TYR A 164 -21.98 -21.38 2.00
CA TYR A 164 -22.37 -19.98 1.80
C TYR A 164 -21.21 -19.08 1.35
N GLY A 165 -20.01 -19.61 1.20
CA GLY A 165 -18.84 -18.78 0.87
C GLY A 165 -18.52 -17.71 1.92
N ALA A 166 -18.99 -17.90 3.16
CA ALA A 166 -18.87 -16.90 4.22
C ALA A 166 -17.47 -16.83 4.85
N ILE A 167 -16.58 -17.77 4.53
CA ILE A 167 -15.22 -17.78 5.05
C ILE A 167 -14.27 -17.48 3.90
N VAL A 168 -13.47 -16.44 4.06
CA VAL A 168 -12.58 -15.93 3.02
C VAL A 168 -11.13 -15.88 3.50
N LYS A 169 -10.19 -16.11 2.59
CA LYS A 169 -8.78 -15.83 2.81
C LYS A 169 -8.49 -14.39 2.39
N MET A 170 -8.04 -13.60 3.32
CA MET A 170 -7.61 -12.22 3.06
C MET A 170 -6.10 -12.21 2.85
N GLU A 171 -5.71 -11.71 1.70
CA GLU A 171 -4.31 -11.54 1.31
C GLU A 171 -4.08 -10.09 0.93
N ARG A 172 -2.92 -9.58 1.28
CA ARG A 172 -2.50 -8.24 0.90
C ARG A 172 -2.41 -8.13 -0.63
N PRO A 173 -3.13 -7.20 -1.29
CA PRO A 173 -3.17 -7.14 -2.75
C PRO A 173 -1.79 -7.00 -3.41
N CYS A 174 -0.92 -6.13 -2.86
CA CYS A 174 0.43 -5.94 -3.39
C CYS A 174 1.31 -7.20 -3.23
N ALA A 175 1.18 -7.94 -2.11
CA ALA A 175 1.91 -9.20 -1.92
C ALA A 175 1.38 -10.30 -2.83
N LYS A 176 0.04 -10.42 -2.96
CA LYS A 176 -0.60 -11.39 -3.86
C LYS A 176 -0.21 -11.18 -5.33
N ALA A 177 0.01 -9.92 -5.73
CA ALA A 177 0.42 -9.57 -7.09
C ALA A 177 1.92 -9.80 -7.35
N CYS A 178 2.72 -10.02 -6.31
CA CYS A 178 4.15 -10.18 -6.43
C CYS A 178 4.51 -11.64 -6.74
N GLY A 179 4.81 -11.95 -8.00
CA GLY A 179 5.23 -13.31 -8.41
C GLY A 179 6.58 -13.74 -7.83
N MET A 180 7.38 -12.80 -7.31
CA MET A 180 8.67 -13.07 -6.66
C MET A 180 8.55 -13.23 -5.13
N GLU A 181 7.34 -13.12 -4.57
CA GLU A 181 7.10 -13.14 -3.12
C GLU A 181 8.04 -12.20 -2.33
N ALA A 182 8.32 -11.03 -2.95
CA ALA A 182 9.25 -10.05 -2.39
C ALA A 182 8.59 -9.11 -1.37
N ILE A 183 7.26 -9.19 -1.15
CA ILE A 183 6.54 -8.27 -0.28
C ILE A 183 6.05 -9.00 0.96
N GLY A 184 6.57 -8.59 2.11
CA GLY A 184 6.20 -9.04 3.43
C GLY A 184 5.53 -7.94 4.27
N SER A 185 5.55 -8.15 5.58
CA SER A 185 5.07 -7.20 6.59
C SER A 185 6.20 -6.79 7.52
N ASP A 186 6.32 -5.50 7.81
CA ASP A 186 7.19 -5.00 8.87
C ASP A 186 6.57 -5.25 10.26
N LYS A 187 7.30 -4.91 11.31
CA LYS A 187 6.86 -5.05 12.72
C LYS A 187 5.59 -4.26 13.08
N TYR A 188 5.20 -3.29 12.24
CA TYR A 188 3.98 -2.50 12.40
C TYR A 188 2.82 -2.97 11.51
N GLY A 189 2.98 -4.09 10.79
CA GLY A 189 2.00 -4.63 9.86
C GLY A 189 1.92 -3.87 8.53
N ARG A 190 2.89 -2.99 8.20
CA ARG A 190 2.97 -2.29 6.92
C ARG A 190 3.68 -3.18 5.90
N ALA A 191 3.38 -2.97 4.61
CA ALA A 191 4.11 -3.66 3.56
C ALA A 191 5.59 -3.30 3.59
N GLU A 192 6.45 -4.29 3.36
CA GLU A 192 7.90 -4.13 3.23
C GLU A 192 8.39 -4.95 2.04
N ILE A 193 9.29 -4.36 1.25
CA ILE A 193 9.85 -5.01 0.07
C ILE A 193 11.24 -5.55 0.39
N ASN A 194 11.42 -6.85 0.20
CA ASN A 194 12.75 -7.44 0.14
C ASN A 194 13.38 -7.07 -1.22
N GLN A 195 14.36 -6.18 -1.21
CA GLN A 195 14.98 -5.66 -2.42
C GLN A 195 15.82 -6.71 -3.16
N ASP A 196 16.35 -7.71 -2.46
CA ASP A 196 17.14 -8.81 -3.06
C ASP A 196 16.26 -9.73 -3.93
N LYS A 197 14.95 -9.82 -3.59
CA LYS A 197 13.96 -10.59 -4.36
C LYS A 197 13.23 -9.74 -5.40
N CYS A 198 13.26 -8.42 -5.27
CA CYS A 198 12.47 -7.53 -6.10
C CYS A 198 13.09 -7.34 -7.47
N VAL A 199 12.40 -7.76 -8.53
CA VAL A 199 12.81 -7.56 -9.93
C VAL A 199 12.26 -6.26 -10.54
N SER A 200 11.73 -5.36 -9.73
CA SER A 200 11.22 -4.03 -10.14
C SER A 200 10.15 -4.05 -11.25
N CYS A 201 9.39 -5.13 -11.37
CA CYS A 201 8.39 -5.30 -12.44
C CYS A 201 7.14 -4.40 -12.32
N GLY A 202 6.91 -3.76 -11.16
CA GLY A 202 5.77 -2.84 -10.93
C GLY A 202 4.40 -3.49 -10.74
N MET A 203 4.26 -4.82 -10.77
CA MET A 203 2.96 -5.49 -10.62
C MET A 203 2.23 -5.13 -9.32
N CYS A 204 2.97 -4.91 -8.24
CA CYS A 204 2.41 -4.49 -6.96
C CYS A 204 1.79 -3.08 -6.99
N LEU A 205 2.22 -2.22 -7.92
CA LEU A 205 1.66 -0.87 -8.08
C LEU A 205 0.34 -0.87 -8.86
N ALA A 206 0.11 -1.91 -9.67
CA ALA A 206 -1.09 -2.07 -10.49
C ALA A 206 -2.28 -2.72 -9.73
N ASN A 207 -2.07 -3.16 -8.47
CA ASN A 207 -3.06 -3.93 -7.68
C ASN A 207 -3.51 -3.27 -6.40
#